data_19557c400003a6f28eeb092666be7be7
#
_entry.id   19557c400003a6f28eeb092666be7be7
#
_cell.length_a   1.000
_cell.length_b   1.000
_cell.length_c   1.000
_cell.angle_alpha   90.00
_cell.angle_beta   90.00
_cell.angle_gamma   90.00
#
_symmetry.space_group_name_H-M   'P 1'
#
loop_
_entity.id
_entity.type
_entity.pdbx_description
1 polymer ?
#
loop_
_entity_poly.entity_id
_entity_poly.type
_entity_poly.pdbx_seq_one_letter_code
_entity_poly.pdbx_strand_id
1 'polypeptide(L)'
;MRKVIFDISPLGSFQFSCEAYMIYYREKYGQDIFFYTRKNGKYIKVEDREELKNLNSRVIVNKDLGSEVDFIAHDLDARVKPLTEELEDDELLINIVERLGENASWKNSQMKVVEVQEY
;
A
#
# COMPACT_ATOMS: atom_id res chain seq x y z
N MET A 1 -3.51 -20.02 18.57
CA MET A 1 -4.20 -19.20 17.54
C MET A 1 -3.19 -18.34 16.78
N ARG A 2 -3.41 -18.11 15.52
CA ARG A 2 -2.56 -17.22 14.75
C ARG A 2 -3.33 -15.98 14.32
N LYS A 3 -2.62 -14.92 14.03
CA LYS A 3 -3.21 -13.68 13.53
C LYS A 3 -3.09 -13.63 12.01
N VAL A 4 -4.12 -13.13 11.36
CA VAL A 4 -4.10 -12.86 9.92
C VAL A 4 -4.76 -11.51 9.67
N ILE A 5 -4.42 -10.91 8.53
CA ILE A 5 -5.04 -9.67 8.08
C ILE A 5 -6.24 -10.03 7.22
N PHE A 6 -7.35 -9.39 7.48
CA PHE A 6 -8.59 -9.63 6.75
C PHE A 6 -9.25 -8.30 6.36
N ASP A 7 -9.80 -8.24 5.17
CA ASP A 7 -10.57 -7.07 4.72
C ASP A 7 -12.04 -7.32 5.03
N ILE A 8 -12.57 -6.57 6.01
CA ILE A 8 -13.96 -6.72 6.44
C ILE A 8 -14.93 -5.84 5.66
N SER A 9 -14.45 -5.09 4.66
CA SER A 9 -15.32 -4.25 3.84
C SER A 9 -16.23 -5.11 2.95
N PRO A 10 -17.39 -4.56 2.52
CA PRO A 10 -18.28 -5.30 1.62
C PRO A 10 -17.63 -5.69 0.30
N LEU A 11 -16.68 -4.91 -0.21
CA LEU A 11 -16.02 -5.19 -1.48
C LEU A 11 -14.85 -6.16 -1.35
N GLY A 12 -14.23 -6.25 -0.16
CA GLY A 12 -13.14 -7.17 0.08
C GLY A 12 -11.94 -6.98 -0.84
N SER A 13 -11.58 -5.73 -1.16
CA SER A 13 -10.53 -5.43 -2.13
C SER A 13 -9.13 -5.77 -1.66
N PHE A 14 -8.93 -5.89 -0.36
CA PHE A 14 -7.64 -6.17 0.26
C PHE A 14 -6.55 -5.21 -0.19
N GLN A 15 -6.76 -3.91 0.07
CA GLN A 15 -5.84 -2.86 -0.34
C GLN A 15 -5.34 -2.06 0.85
N PHE A 16 -4.03 -1.82 0.88
CA PHE A 16 -3.38 -1.07 1.94
C PHE A 16 -3.18 0.40 1.54
N SER A 17 -3.14 1.27 2.55
CA SER A 17 -2.90 2.69 2.36
C SER A 17 -1.46 2.95 1.88
N CYS A 18 -1.24 4.14 1.35
CA CYS A 18 0.11 4.57 0.98
C CYS A 18 1.05 4.56 2.19
N GLU A 19 0.55 4.96 3.36
CA GLU A 19 1.34 4.96 4.59
C GLU A 19 1.78 3.55 4.97
N ALA A 20 0.89 2.57 4.86
CA ALA A 20 1.23 1.17 5.14
C ALA A 20 2.31 0.67 4.18
N TYR A 21 2.20 1.00 2.88
CA TYR A 21 3.23 0.66 1.90
C TYR A 21 4.59 1.26 2.23
N MET A 22 4.61 2.54 2.61
CA MET A 22 5.86 3.22 2.95
C MET A 22 6.57 2.56 4.13
N ILE A 23 5.83 2.27 5.19
CA ILE A 23 6.39 1.66 6.38
C ILE A 23 6.89 0.26 6.08
N TYR A 24 6.09 -0.54 5.36
CA TYR A 24 6.47 -1.92 5.03
C TYR A 24 7.77 -1.99 4.24
N TYR A 25 7.88 -1.22 3.17
CA TYR A 25 9.07 -1.25 2.33
C TYR A 25 10.30 -0.69 3.03
N ARG A 26 10.11 0.33 3.87
CA ARG A 26 11.23 0.89 4.64
C ARG A 26 11.74 -0.10 5.68
N GLU A 27 10.86 -0.71 6.44
CA GLU A 27 11.28 -1.60 7.53
C GLU A 27 11.75 -2.96 7.02
N LYS A 28 11.15 -3.49 5.98
CA LYS A 28 11.53 -4.81 5.45
C LYS A 28 12.75 -4.77 4.55
N TYR A 29 12.85 -3.78 3.69
CA TYR A 29 13.88 -3.72 2.65
C TYR A 29 14.83 -2.53 2.79
N GLY A 30 14.58 -1.63 3.73
CA GLY A 30 15.35 -0.39 3.83
C GLY A 30 15.20 0.49 2.59
N GLN A 31 14.05 0.43 1.93
CA GLN A 31 13.82 1.06 0.65
C GLN A 31 12.77 2.15 0.75
N ASP A 32 13.06 3.30 0.13
CA ASP A 32 12.07 4.36 -0.05
C ASP A 32 11.26 4.09 -1.30
N ILE A 33 9.98 4.39 -1.25
CA ILE A 33 9.08 4.25 -2.39
C ILE A 33 8.39 5.58 -2.65
N PHE A 34 7.89 5.75 -3.88
CA PHE A 34 7.31 6.99 -4.35
C PHE A 34 5.96 6.76 -4.97
N PHE A 35 5.04 7.71 -4.79
CA PHE A 35 3.66 7.59 -5.25
C PHE A 35 3.40 8.59 -6.36
N TYR A 36 2.77 8.12 -7.43
CA TYR A 36 2.37 8.94 -8.56
C TYR A 36 0.89 8.78 -8.81
N THR A 37 0.25 9.87 -9.21
CA THR A 37 -1.13 9.84 -9.65
C THR A 37 -1.23 10.36 -11.06
N ARG A 38 -2.15 9.81 -11.85
CA ARG A 38 -2.35 10.26 -13.23
C ARG A 38 -3.22 11.51 -13.24
N LYS A 39 -2.71 12.55 -13.87
CA LYS A 39 -3.41 13.82 -13.97
C LYS A 39 -3.09 14.48 -15.32
N ASN A 40 -4.12 14.82 -16.11
CA ASN A 40 -3.94 15.47 -17.42
C ASN A 40 -3.02 14.69 -18.36
N GLY A 41 -3.10 13.37 -18.36
CA GLY A 41 -2.30 12.50 -19.21
C GLY A 41 -0.87 12.30 -18.78
N LYS A 42 -0.49 12.83 -17.61
CA LYS A 42 0.86 12.68 -17.05
C LYS A 42 0.79 12.08 -15.65
N TYR A 43 1.93 11.60 -15.17
CA TYR A 43 2.04 11.11 -13.80
C TYR A 43 2.76 12.14 -12.94
N ILE A 44 2.12 12.52 -11.84
CA ILE A 44 2.61 13.56 -10.94
C ILE A 44 2.92 12.94 -9.59
N LYS A 45 4.12 13.20 -9.07
CA LYS A 45 4.54 12.69 -7.77
C LYS A 45 3.74 13.36 -6.66
N VAL A 46 3.23 12.54 -5.73
CA VAL A 46 2.45 13.02 -4.59
C VAL A 46 3.22 12.68 -3.32
N GLU A 47 3.50 13.69 -2.50
CA GLU A 47 4.22 13.53 -1.24
C GLU A 47 3.39 13.95 -0.03
N ASP A 48 2.40 14.81 -0.24
CA ASP A 48 1.56 15.31 0.85
C ASP A 48 0.66 14.20 1.40
N ARG A 49 0.65 14.04 2.73
CA ARG A 49 -0.11 12.99 3.41
C ARG A 49 -1.60 13.05 3.12
N GLU A 50 -2.17 14.23 3.12
CA GLU A 50 -3.60 14.38 2.86
C GLU A 50 -3.94 14.04 1.41
N GLU A 51 -3.10 14.44 0.47
CA GLU A 51 -3.29 14.09 -0.92
C GLU A 51 -3.16 12.59 -1.14
N LEU A 52 -2.21 11.93 -0.47
CA LEU A 52 -2.01 10.49 -0.57
C LEU A 52 -3.23 9.70 -0.10
N LYS A 53 -3.96 10.22 0.89
CA LYS A 53 -5.17 9.57 1.38
C LYS A 53 -6.35 9.69 0.41
N ASN A 54 -6.33 10.67 -0.47
CA ASN A 54 -7.45 11.02 -1.32
C ASN A 54 -7.24 10.77 -2.81
N LEU A 55 -6.18 10.04 -3.17
CA LEU A 55 -5.89 9.74 -4.58
C LEU A 55 -6.96 8.86 -5.20
N ASN A 56 -7.37 9.20 -6.43
CA ASN A 56 -8.29 8.36 -7.20
C ASN A 56 -7.57 7.19 -7.86
N SER A 57 -6.29 7.39 -8.18
CA SER A 57 -5.43 6.34 -8.73
C SER A 57 -4.03 6.52 -8.18
N ARG A 58 -3.27 5.43 -8.16
CA ARG A 58 -1.88 5.52 -7.71
C ARG A 58 -1.01 4.52 -8.44
N VAL A 59 0.24 4.93 -8.66
CA VAL A 59 1.31 4.06 -9.11
C VAL A 59 2.41 4.16 -8.08
N ILE A 60 2.90 3.03 -7.60
CA ILE A 60 3.91 2.98 -6.56
C ILE A 60 5.21 2.47 -7.17
N VAL A 61 6.27 3.26 -7.09
CA VAL A 61 7.56 2.93 -7.71
C VAL A 61 8.68 2.99 -6.69
N ASN A 62 9.76 2.30 -6.99
CA ASN A 62 10.93 2.22 -6.12
C ASN A 62 12.02 3.23 -6.44
N LYS A 63 11.79 4.10 -7.42
CA LYS A 63 12.73 5.12 -7.84
C LYS A 63 12.04 6.47 -7.94
N ASP A 64 12.77 7.53 -7.59
CA ASP A 64 12.28 8.89 -7.78
C ASP A 64 12.43 9.25 -9.25
N LEU A 65 11.30 9.33 -9.95
CA LEU A 65 11.25 9.65 -11.39
C LEU A 65 11.13 11.15 -11.64
N GLY A 66 11.22 11.96 -10.59
CA GLY A 66 11.02 13.40 -10.68
C GLY A 66 9.59 13.80 -10.35
N SER A 67 9.31 15.10 -10.38
CA SER A 67 8.00 15.62 -9.97
C SER A 67 6.90 15.30 -10.98
N GLU A 68 7.24 15.08 -12.24
CA GLU A 68 6.28 14.82 -13.31
C GLU A 68 6.92 13.97 -14.40
N VAL A 69 6.22 12.92 -14.85
CA VAL A 69 6.68 12.06 -15.94
C VAL A 69 5.52 11.74 -16.88
N ASP A 70 5.85 11.56 -18.16
CA ASP A 70 4.83 11.26 -19.17
C ASP A 70 4.38 9.81 -19.14
N PHE A 71 5.23 8.91 -18.66
CA PHE A 71 4.95 7.47 -18.72
C PHE A 71 5.68 6.74 -17.60
N ILE A 72 4.98 5.77 -17.02
CA ILE A 72 5.59 4.84 -16.06
C ILE A 72 5.34 3.43 -16.60
N ALA A 73 6.43 2.73 -16.90
CA ALA A 73 6.35 1.38 -17.46
C ALA A 73 5.67 0.42 -16.50
N HIS A 74 5.02 -0.60 -17.04
CA HIS A 74 4.39 -1.64 -16.23
C HIS A 74 5.39 -2.71 -15.77
N ASP A 75 6.66 -2.58 -16.10
CA ASP A 75 7.64 -3.58 -15.72
C ASP A 75 7.87 -3.61 -14.21
N LEU A 76 8.32 -4.73 -13.71
CA LEU A 76 8.50 -4.96 -12.28
C LEU A 76 9.75 -4.29 -11.70
N ASP A 77 10.64 -3.80 -12.57
CA ASP A 77 11.87 -3.15 -12.10
C ASP A 77 11.59 -1.78 -11.51
N ALA A 78 10.61 -1.07 -12.05
CA ALA A 78 10.25 0.28 -11.57
C ALA A 78 9.12 0.25 -10.55
N ARG A 79 8.12 -0.60 -10.75
CA ARG A 79 6.96 -0.67 -9.84
C ARG A 79 7.21 -1.61 -8.68
N VAL A 80 6.73 -1.24 -7.49
CA VAL A 80 6.85 -2.12 -6.34
C VAL A 80 5.85 -3.27 -6.44
N LYS A 81 6.20 -4.39 -5.84
CA LYS A 81 5.31 -5.54 -5.78
C LYS A 81 4.12 -5.22 -4.88
N PRO A 82 2.88 -5.46 -5.34
CA PRO A 82 1.70 -5.19 -4.50
C PRO A 82 1.67 -6.02 -3.22
N LEU A 83 1.12 -5.42 -2.17
CA LEU A 83 0.84 -6.13 -0.93
C LEU A 83 -0.51 -6.82 -1.08
N THR A 84 -0.50 -8.12 -1.22
CA THR A 84 -1.69 -8.93 -1.54
C THR A 84 -2.04 -9.89 -0.40
N GLU A 85 -3.13 -10.64 -0.57
CA GLU A 85 -3.58 -11.62 0.40
C GLU A 85 -2.52 -12.69 0.73
N GLU A 86 -1.54 -12.87 -0.14
CA GLU A 86 -0.42 -13.77 0.14
C GLU A 86 0.34 -13.38 1.40
N LEU A 87 0.24 -12.11 1.81
CA LEU A 87 0.91 -11.57 2.99
C LEU A 87 -0.03 -11.48 4.20
N GLU A 88 -1.17 -12.15 4.18
CA GLU A 88 -2.14 -12.06 5.27
C GLU A 88 -1.59 -12.48 6.62
N ASP A 89 -0.60 -13.34 6.65
CA ASP A 89 0.05 -13.80 7.88
C ASP A 89 1.46 -13.26 8.08
N ASP A 90 1.87 -12.27 7.28
CA ASP A 90 3.18 -11.62 7.42
C ASP A 90 3.24 -10.83 8.74
N GLU A 91 4.19 -11.17 9.60
CA GLU A 91 4.30 -10.57 10.94
C GLU A 91 4.51 -9.06 10.90
N LEU A 92 5.34 -8.58 9.98
CA LEU A 92 5.59 -7.14 9.86
C LEU A 92 4.33 -6.41 9.42
N LEU A 93 3.64 -6.94 8.43
CA LEU A 93 2.43 -6.31 7.91
C LEU A 93 1.31 -6.31 8.95
N ILE A 94 1.17 -7.41 9.71
CA ILE A 94 0.23 -7.47 10.83
C ILE A 94 0.54 -6.36 11.84
N ASN A 95 1.81 -6.19 12.19
CA ASN A 95 2.23 -5.14 13.12
C ASN A 95 1.89 -3.75 12.59
N ILE A 96 2.08 -3.52 11.30
CA ILE A 96 1.75 -2.24 10.66
C ILE A 96 0.25 -1.96 10.73
N VAL A 97 -0.59 -2.96 10.44
CA VAL A 97 -2.04 -2.80 10.55
C VAL A 97 -2.45 -2.47 11.98
N GLU A 98 -1.86 -3.15 12.96
CA GLU A 98 -2.15 -2.88 14.35
C GLU A 98 -1.71 -1.47 14.78
N ARG A 99 -0.57 -0.98 14.28
CA ARG A 99 -0.07 0.35 14.59
C ARG A 99 -0.91 1.46 13.93
N LEU A 100 -1.32 1.27 12.69
CA LEU A 100 -2.02 2.30 11.94
C LEU A 100 -3.54 2.30 12.16
N GLY A 101 -4.11 1.17 12.55
CA GLY A 101 -5.55 1.05 12.69
C GLY A 101 -6.26 1.37 11.37
N GLU A 102 -7.20 2.30 11.40
CA GLU A 102 -7.95 2.70 10.21
C GLU A 102 -7.06 3.27 9.11
N ASN A 103 -5.91 3.83 9.47
CA ASN A 103 -4.99 4.42 8.50
C ASN A 103 -4.19 3.39 7.70
N ALA A 104 -4.36 2.10 7.98
CA ALA A 104 -3.73 1.04 7.21
C ALA A 104 -4.48 0.71 5.91
N SER A 105 -5.73 1.13 5.80
CA SER A 105 -6.62 0.73 4.72
C SER A 105 -6.67 1.74 3.59
N TRP A 106 -6.69 1.24 2.35
CA TRP A 106 -6.96 2.05 1.16
C TRP A 106 -8.48 2.18 0.96
N LYS A 107 -8.88 2.97 -0.01
CA LYS A 107 -10.28 3.18 -0.35
C LYS A 107 -11.02 1.85 -0.56
N ASN A 108 -12.23 1.75 -0.07
CA ASN A 108 -13.09 0.58 -0.19
C ASN A 108 -12.54 -0.67 0.49
N SER A 109 -11.56 -0.50 1.37
CA SER A 109 -11.01 -1.59 2.17
C SER A 109 -11.09 -1.23 3.64
N GLN A 110 -11.22 -2.23 4.49
CA GLN A 110 -11.16 -2.10 5.95
C GLN A 110 -10.33 -3.24 6.48
N MET A 111 -9.02 -3.01 6.53
CA MET A 111 -8.06 -4.03 6.94
C MET A 111 -8.07 -4.18 8.46
N LYS A 112 -8.24 -5.39 8.92
CA LYS A 112 -8.24 -5.73 10.34
C LYS A 112 -7.37 -6.93 10.59
N VAL A 113 -6.76 -6.98 11.77
CA VAL A 113 -6.07 -8.17 12.24
C VAL A 113 -7.08 -9.00 13.01
N VAL A 114 -7.25 -10.24 12.59
CA VAL A 114 -8.15 -11.19 13.24
C VAL A 114 -7.38 -12.42 13.69
N GLU A 115 -7.85 -13.07 14.74
CA GLU A 115 -7.26 -14.31 15.21
C GLU A 115 -8.03 -15.48 14.63
N VAL A 116 -7.30 -16.45 14.09
CA VAL A 116 -7.89 -17.66 13.52
C VAL A 116 -7.39 -18.87 14.29
N GLN A 117 -8.26 -19.84 14.42
CA GLN A 117 -7.93 -21.07 15.12
C GLN A 117 -7.19 -22.01 14.17
N GLU A 118 -6.08 -22.55 14.65
CA GLU A 118 -5.33 -23.54 13.88
C GLU A 118 -5.84 -24.96 14.22
N TYR A 119 -5.87 -25.79 13.18
CA TYR A 119 -6.28 -27.20 13.33
C TYR A 119 -5.10 -28.12 13.02
#